data_697d7ea04abe4b4f705f295dc86be103
#
_entry.id   697d7ea04abe4b4f705f295dc86be103
#
_cell.length_a   1.000
_cell.length_b   1.000
_cell.length_c   1.000
_cell.angle_alpha   90.00
_cell.angle_beta   90.00
_cell.angle_gamma   90.00
#
_symmetry.space_group_name_H-M   'P 1'
#
loop_
_entity.id
_entity.type
_entity.pdbx_description
1 polymer ?
#
loop_
_entity_poly.entity_id
_entity_poly.type
_entity_poly.pdbx_seq_one_letter_code
_entity_poly.pdbx_strand_id
1 'polypeptide(L)'
;MSVESRNTPETENGAAFDVCPDVEIIIEKRKRDLGGFSVGRVLPFAKRRMVGPFIFLDEMGPATFSPGSGIDVRPHPHIGLATVTYLFEGEIRHKDNLGVDQLIRPGDVNWMTSGRGIVHSERTDAALRAKGHTLHGIQSWVALPVSHEDTAPSFQHHPRLTLPMIERPGLQMRLIAGRAYGAESPVKTFSEMFYLGVEAQKDARIALPSDHEERALYLVSGSLSVNGIALAPGRLLVFAKGADPKIVVSEPSRLMLLGGANIGPRLIWWNLVASSSDRIEAGKKGWRDAAATGFAPGVFTLPPGETEHIPLPPE
;
A
#
# COMPACT_ATOMS: atom_id res chain seq x y z
N MET A 1 -0.25 -22.30 -6.99
CA MET A 1 0.74 -22.79 -6.02
C MET A 1 0.53 -21.99 -4.74
N SER A 2 0.27 -22.69 -3.65
CA SER A 2 -0.14 -22.13 -2.36
C SER A 2 0.99 -21.34 -1.73
N VAL A 3 0.71 -20.12 -1.25
CA VAL A 3 1.64 -19.36 -0.43
C VAL A 3 1.60 -19.93 0.98
N GLU A 4 2.43 -20.93 1.26
CA GLU A 4 2.71 -21.33 2.64
C GLU A 4 3.40 -20.17 3.35
N SER A 5 2.79 -19.68 4.42
CA SER A 5 3.40 -18.77 5.37
C SER A 5 4.44 -19.52 6.21
N ARG A 6 5.62 -19.75 5.69
CA ARG A 6 6.75 -20.18 6.52
C ARG A 6 7.30 -18.95 7.23
N ASN A 7 7.15 -18.92 8.55
CA ASN A 7 7.86 -18.01 9.45
C ASN A 7 9.37 -18.22 9.26
N THR A 8 10.00 -17.33 8.50
CA THR A 8 11.46 -17.20 8.52
C THR A 8 11.81 -16.40 9.78
N PRO A 9 12.83 -16.79 10.56
CA PRO A 9 13.22 -16.03 11.75
C PRO A 9 13.61 -14.60 11.37
N GLU A 10 13.06 -13.64 12.10
CA GLU A 10 13.35 -12.22 11.95
C GLU A 10 14.79 -11.97 12.41
N THR A 11 15.68 -11.56 11.48
CA THR A 11 17.00 -11.10 11.86
C THR A 11 16.90 -9.68 12.41
N GLU A 12 17.29 -9.51 13.67
CA GLU A 12 17.40 -8.22 14.34
C GLU A 12 18.59 -7.43 13.76
N ASN A 13 18.32 -6.45 12.89
CA ASN A 13 19.28 -5.44 12.45
C ASN A 13 18.74 -4.03 12.74
N GLY A 14 18.40 -3.77 14.01
CA GLY A 14 17.93 -2.47 14.50
C GLY A 14 18.95 -1.65 15.28
N ALA A 15 20.14 -2.20 15.56
CA ALA A 15 21.04 -1.70 16.61
C ALA A 15 21.47 -0.23 16.51
N ALA A 16 21.51 0.41 15.33
CA ALA A 16 21.95 1.80 15.21
C ALA A 16 20.89 2.83 15.59
N PHE A 17 19.60 2.48 15.57
CA PHE A 17 18.50 3.36 15.92
C PHE A 17 17.90 3.12 17.31
N ASP A 18 18.37 2.09 18.02
CA ASP A 18 17.95 1.78 19.40
C ASP A 18 18.23 2.92 20.40
N VAL A 19 19.06 3.91 19.99
CA VAL A 19 19.40 5.10 20.76
C VAL A 19 18.75 6.39 20.26
N CYS A 20 17.89 6.33 19.23
CA CYS A 20 17.21 7.50 18.67
C CYS A 20 15.81 7.64 19.28
N PRO A 21 15.58 8.56 20.23
CA PRO A 21 14.30 8.67 20.93
C PRO A 21 13.12 9.06 20.02
N ASP A 22 13.41 9.62 18.82
CA ASP A 22 12.38 10.00 17.85
C ASP A 22 11.88 8.83 17.00
N VAL A 23 12.58 7.69 17.01
CA VAL A 23 12.21 6.50 16.21
C VAL A 23 11.73 5.40 17.14
N GLU A 24 10.44 5.01 16.99
CA GLU A 24 9.85 3.93 17.76
C GLU A 24 10.35 2.55 17.26
N ILE A 25 10.38 2.36 15.94
CA ILE A 25 10.78 1.09 15.32
C ILE A 25 11.20 1.31 13.85
N ILE A 26 12.14 0.46 13.41
CA ILE A 26 12.50 0.32 12.00
C ILE A 26 12.07 -1.03 11.51
N ILE A 27 11.41 -1.05 10.35
CA ILE A 27 10.93 -2.25 9.69
C ILE A 27 11.62 -2.39 8.35
N GLU A 28 12.41 -3.45 8.17
CA GLU A 28 13.03 -3.76 6.89
C GLU A 28 12.04 -4.48 5.97
N LYS A 29 12.12 -4.19 4.67
CA LYS A 29 11.31 -4.90 3.68
C LYS A 29 11.72 -6.37 3.60
N ARG A 30 10.72 -7.25 3.57
CA ARG A 30 10.89 -8.71 3.47
C ARG A 30 10.39 -9.18 2.12
N LYS A 31 11.23 -9.92 1.41
CA LYS A 31 10.84 -10.48 0.11
C LYS A 31 9.66 -11.44 0.26
N ARG A 32 8.65 -11.27 -0.59
CA ARG A 32 7.49 -12.15 -0.73
C ARG A 32 7.30 -12.50 -2.20
N ASP A 33 7.17 -13.78 -2.50
CA ASP A 33 6.82 -14.26 -3.84
C ASP A 33 5.31 -14.32 -3.97
N LEU A 34 4.78 -13.70 -5.03
CA LEU A 34 3.35 -13.66 -5.35
C LEU A 34 2.99 -14.60 -6.53
N GLY A 35 3.92 -15.49 -6.94
CA GLY A 35 3.70 -16.40 -8.05
C GLY A 35 3.91 -15.73 -9.42
N GLY A 36 5.18 -15.48 -9.77
CA GLY A 36 5.58 -14.84 -11.03
C GLY A 36 6.34 -13.53 -10.87
N PHE A 37 6.19 -12.85 -9.72
CA PHE A 37 7.00 -11.71 -9.32
C PHE A 37 7.10 -11.61 -7.80
N SER A 38 8.12 -10.92 -7.32
CA SER A 38 8.34 -10.72 -5.88
C SER A 38 8.12 -9.27 -5.48
N VAL A 39 7.63 -9.08 -4.26
CA VAL A 39 7.47 -7.77 -3.64
C VAL A 39 8.31 -7.65 -2.36
N GLY A 40 8.59 -6.43 -1.96
CA GLY A 40 9.19 -6.12 -0.67
C GLY A 40 8.13 -5.74 0.35
N ARG A 41 7.67 -6.69 1.19
CA ARG A 41 6.65 -6.43 2.21
C ARG A 41 7.22 -5.73 3.42
N VAL A 42 6.60 -4.62 3.80
CA VAL A 42 6.95 -3.81 4.96
C VAL A 42 5.92 -3.98 6.07
N LEU A 43 4.66 -3.71 5.79
CA LEU A 43 3.53 -3.93 6.70
C LEU A 43 2.66 -5.10 6.20
N PRO A 44 2.02 -5.87 7.10
CA PRO A 44 2.13 -5.81 8.56
C PRO A 44 3.47 -6.36 9.07
N PHE A 45 3.89 -5.87 10.23
CA PHE A 45 5.04 -6.37 10.97
C PHE A 45 4.61 -6.84 12.37
N ALA A 46 5.27 -7.87 12.93
CA ALA A 46 4.81 -8.49 14.18
C ALA A 46 4.74 -7.50 15.36
N LYS A 47 5.77 -6.65 15.51
CA LYS A 47 5.86 -5.66 16.59
C LYS A 47 5.08 -4.36 16.31
N ARG A 48 4.73 -4.09 15.04
CA ARG A 48 3.98 -2.89 14.63
C ARG A 48 3.12 -3.22 13.40
N ARG A 49 1.86 -3.56 13.64
CA ARG A 49 0.98 -4.04 12.57
C ARG A 49 0.45 -2.96 11.65
N MET A 50 0.30 -1.73 12.18
CA MET A 50 -0.29 -0.59 11.48
C MET A 50 0.49 0.69 11.78
N VAL A 51 0.37 1.68 10.88
CA VAL A 51 0.77 3.07 11.11
C VAL A 51 -0.42 3.95 10.73
N GLY A 52 -1.07 4.58 11.72
CA GLY A 52 -2.39 5.16 11.53
C GLY A 52 -3.33 4.10 10.94
N PRO A 53 -4.06 4.40 9.86
CA PRO A 53 -4.92 3.43 9.21
C PRO A 53 -4.19 2.47 8.24
N PHE A 54 -2.90 2.65 7.96
CA PHE A 54 -2.14 1.80 7.04
C PHE A 54 -1.82 0.46 7.68
N ILE A 55 -2.40 -0.62 7.15
CA ILE A 55 -2.22 -2.00 7.65
C ILE A 55 -1.36 -2.87 6.74
N PHE A 56 -1.09 -2.41 5.52
CA PHE A 56 -0.29 -3.15 4.55
C PHE A 56 0.52 -2.18 3.68
N LEU A 57 1.77 -2.55 3.39
CA LEU A 57 2.63 -1.82 2.47
C LEU A 57 3.60 -2.78 1.81
N ASP A 58 3.47 -2.92 0.50
CA ASP A 58 4.38 -3.66 -0.37
C ASP A 58 5.03 -2.74 -1.40
N GLU A 59 6.35 -2.84 -1.55
CA GLU A 59 7.07 -2.28 -2.68
C GLU A 59 7.10 -3.31 -3.81
N MET A 60 6.52 -2.95 -4.94
CA MET A 60 6.53 -3.72 -6.18
C MET A 60 7.74 -3.29 -7.02
N GLY A 61 8.69 -4.16 -7.25
CA GLY A 61 9.88 -3.85 -8.04
C GLY A 61 11.00 -3.11 -7.27
N PRO A 62 11.92 -2.38 -7.99
CA PRO A 62 11.95 -2.30 -9.45
C PRO A 62 12.11 -3.70 -10.09
N ALA A 63 11.28 -3.99 -11.08
CA ALA A 63 11.28 -5.27 -11.80
C ALA A 63 11.25 -5.05 -13.31
N THR A 64 11.99 -5.88 -14.05
CA THR A 64 11.99 -5.88 -15.51
C THR A 64 11.36 -7.17 -15.99
N PHE A 65 10.34 -7.07 -16.84
CA PHE A 65 9.64 -8.17 -17.47
C PHE A 65 10.07 -8.30 -18.94
N SER A 66 10.46 -9.50 -19.33
CA SER A 66 10.76 -9.82 -20.74
C SER A 66 9.48 -9.81 -21.57
N PRO A 67 9.56 -9.66 -22.93
CA PRO A 67 8.42 -9.84 -23.81
C PRO A 67 7.66 -11.14 -23.53
N GLY A 68 6.32 -11.04 -23.43
CA GLY A 68 5.43 -12.13 -23.05
C GLY A 68 5.19 -12.25 -21.53
N SER A 69 6.00 -11.62 -20.69
CA SER A 69 5.88 -11.67 -19.21
C SER A 69 5.19 -10.43 -18.64
N GLY A 70 4.68 -10.54 -17.42
CA GLY A 70 4.07 -9.43 -16.69
C GLY A 70 3.40 -9.91 -15.40
N ILE A 71 2.72 -9.03 -14.71
CA ILE A 71 1.94 -9.39 -13.53
C ILE A 71 0.56 -9.91 -13.95
N ASP A 72 0.08 -10.91 -13.21
CA ASP A 72 -1.25 -11.49 -13.33
C ASP A 72 -1.79 -11.81 -11.94
N VAL A 73 -2.24 -10.77 -11.24
CA VAL A 73 -2.98 -10.96 -9.99
C VAL A 73 -4.42 -11.22 -10.35
N ARG A 74 -4.80 -12.51 -10.32
CA ARG A 74 -6.14 -12.99 -10.66
C ARG A 74 -7.21 -12.42 -9.72
N PRO A 75 -8.49 -12.43 -10.12
CA PRO A 75 -9.59 -11.97 -9.28
C PRO A 75 -9.54 -12.55 -7.86
N HIS A 76 -9.61 -11.65 -6.88
CA HIS A 76 -9.58 -11.94 -5.45
C HIS A 76 -10.41 -10.91 -4.68
N PRO A 77 -10.96 -11.29 -3.51
CA PRO A 77 -11.85 -10.43 -2.75
C PRO A 77 -11.09 -9.55 -1.75
N HIS A 78 -11.68 -8.41 -1.41
CA HIS A 78 -11.32 -7.59 -0.24
C HIS A 78 -12.56 -7.19 0.54
N ILE A 79 -12.43 -7.07 1.88
CA ILE A 79 -13.39 -6.44 2.80
C ILE A 79 -12.66 -5.52 3.78
N GLY A 80 -13.33 -4.49 4.29
CA GLY A 80 -12.90 -3.68 5.44
C GLY A 80 -11.67 -2.82 5.24
N LEU A 81 -11.24 -2.62 3.98
CA LEU A 81 -10.05 -1.83 3.63
C LEU A 81 -10.27 -1.00 2.36
N ALA A 82 -9.34 -0.10 2.08
CA ALA A 82 -9.12 0.42 0.74
C ALA A 82 -7.73 -0.02 0.25
N THR A 83 -7.62 -0.44 -1.03
CA THR A 83 -6.32 -0.62 -1.69
C THR A 83 -5.90 0.68 -2.35
N VAL A 84 -4.61 0.97 -2.29
CA VAL A 84 -4.02 2.15 -2.90
C VAL A 84 -2.85 1.72 -3.74
N THR A 85 -2.95 1.90 -5.06
CA THR A 85 -1.85 1.66 -5.99
C THR A 85 -1.26 3.00 -6.41
N TYR A 86 0.06 3.14 -6.26
CA TYR A 86 0.82 4.32 -6.67
C TYR A 86 2.11 3.89 -7.38
N LEU A 87 2.24 4.21 -8.66
CA LEU A 87 3.37 3.79 -9.47
C LEU A 87 4.41 4.89 -9.61
N PHE A 88 5.68 4.49 -9.61
CA PHE A 88 6.83 5.30 -10.01
C PHE A 88 7.19 5.03 -11.47
N GLU A 89 7.00 3.79 -11.94
CA GLU A 89 7.34 3.33 -13.28
C GLU A 89 6.42 2.19 -13.71
N GLY A 90 6.15 2.09 -15.01
CA GLY A 90 5.30 1.06 -15.58
C GLY A 90 3.81 1.39 -15.55
N GLU A 91 2.99 0.40 -15.84
CA GLU A 91 1.52 0.50 -15.86
C GLU A 91 0.90 -0.79 -15.32
N ILE A 92 -0.23 -0.67 -14.64
CA ILE A 92 -1.07 -1.79 -14.21
C ILE A 92 -2.51 -1.54 -14.67
N ARG A 93 -3.17 -2.58 -15.18
CA ARG A 93 -4.60 -2.57 -15.49
C ARG A 93 -5.38 -3.17 -14.34
N HIS A 94 -6.20 -2.35 -13.72
CA HIS A 94 -7.16 -2.74 -12.70
C HIS A 94 -8.52 -3.04 -13.32
N LYS A 95 -9.15 -4.15 -12.91
CA LYS A 95 -10.57 -4.43 -13.16
C LYS A 95 -11.26 -4.83 -11.88
N ASP A 96 -12.52 -4.42 -11.68
CA ASP A 96 -13.30 -4.82 -10.52
C ASP A 96 -14.74 -5.19 -10.86
N ASN A 97 -15.44 -5.77 -9.89
CA ASN A 97 -16.81 -6.21 -10.05
C ASN A 97 -17.86 -5.06 -10.00
N LEU A 98 -17.41 -3.82 -9.88
CA LEU A 98 -18.25 -2.62 -10.12
C LEU A 98 -18.28 -2.27 -11.61
N GLY A 99 -17.52 -2.98 -12.44
CA GLY A 99 -17.41 -2.76 -13.88
C GLY A 99 -16.31 -1.78 -14.28
N VAL A 100 -15.43 -1.41 -13.34
CA VAL A 100 -14.28 -0.56 -13.64
C VAL A 100 -13.24 -1.35 -14.43
N ASP A 101 -12.66 -0.70 -15.43
CA ASP A 101 -11.50 -1.16 -16.22
C ASP A 101 -10.57 0.04 -16.39
N GLN A 102 -9.53 0.16 -15.55
CA GLN A 102 -8.71 1.36 -15.43
C GLN A 102 -7.22 1.05 -15.50
N LEU A 103 -6.50 1.70 -16.41
CA LEU A 103 -5.03 1.77 -16.39
C LEU A 103 -4.58 2.79 -15.35
N ILE A 104 -3.58 2.42 -14.54
CA ILE A 104 -2.85 3.35 -13.69
C ILE A 104 -1.44 3.57 -14.24
N ARG A 105 -1.00 4.83 -14.24
CA ARG A 105 0.30 5.29 -14.72
C ARG A 105 1.11 5.97 -13.61
N PRO A 106 2.41 6.20 -13.82
CA PRO A 106 3.27 6.84 -12.82
C PRO A 106 2.71 8.18 -12.31
N GLY A 107 2.58 8.26 -10.99
CA GLY A 107 2.05 9.42 -10.29
C GLY A 107 0.53 9.52 -10.19
N ASP A 108 -0.24 8.67 -10.91
CA ASP A 108 -1.67 8.52 -10.71
C ASP A 108 -1.95 7.76 -9.41
N VAL A 109 -3.17 7.84 -8.92
CA VAL A 109 -3.69 7.08 -7.77
C VAL A 109 -4.93 6.31 -8.17
N ASN A 110 -4.92 4.98 -7.99
CA ASN A 110 -6.11 4.16 -7.90
C ASN A 110 -6.41 3.91 -6.43
N TRP A 111 -7.62 4.27 -6.03
CA TRP A 111 -8.14 4.07 -4.68
C TRP A 111 -9.42 3.24 -4.74
N MET A 112 -9.32 1.97 -4.34
CA MET A 112 -10.46 1.05 -4.32
C MET A 112 -10.89 0.81 -2.88
N THR A 113 -12.05 1.33 -2.48
CA THR A 113 -12.66 1.05 -1.18
C THR A 113 -13.45 -0.24 -1.26
N SER A 114 -13.10 -1.25 -0.48
CA SER A 114 -13.79 -2.53 -0.48
C SER A 114 -15.09 -2.54 0.33
N GLY A 115 -15.11 -1.79 1.44
CA GLY A 115 -16.27 -1.78 2.34
C GLY A 115 -16.73 -3.20 2.69
N ARG A 116 -18.02 -3.49 2.47
CA ARG A 116 -18.62 -4.81 2.70
C ARG A 116 -18.12 -5.92 1.76
N GLY A 117 -17.45 -5.57 0.65
CA GLY A 117 -16.85 -6.54 -0.26
C GLY A 117 -16.71 -6.03 -1.69
N ILE A 118 -15.56 -6.30 -2.30
CA ILE A 118 -15.26 -6.06 -3.72
C ILE A 118 -14.34 -7.16 -4.23
N VAL A 119 -14.41 -7.45 -5.51
CA VAL A 119 -13.49 -8.36 -6.20
C VAL A 119 -12.76 -7.59 -7.28
N HIS A 120 -11.44 -7.72 -7.34
CA HIS A 120 -10.66 -7.10 -8.39
C HIS A 120 -9.51 -7.99 -8.90
N SER A 121 -8.97 -7.62 -10.07
CA SER A 121 -7.76 -8.17 -10.65
C SER A 121 -6.81 -7.06 -11.06
N GLU A 122 -5.51 -7.36 -11.08
CA GLU A 122 -4.45 -6.44 -11.50
C GLU A 122 -3.53 -7.15 -12.50
N ARG A 123 -3.47 -6.61 -13.73
CA ARG A 123 -2.75 -7.29 -14.82
C ARG A 123 -1.86 -6.31 -15.58
N THR A 124 -0.81 -6.83 -16.19
CA THR A 124 -0.09 -6.12 -17.25
C THR A 124 -0.94 -6.12 -18.52
N ASP A 125 -1.16 -4.94 -19.11
CA ASP A 125 -1.85 -4.80 -20.39
C ASP A 125 -1.17 -5.63 -21.50
N ALA A 126 -1.97 -6.20 -22.41
CA ALA A 126 -1.47 -7.10 -23.45
C ALA A 126 -0.43 -6.44 -24.37
N ALA A 127 -0.62 -5.18 -24.72
CA ALA A 127 0.31 -4.45 -25.59
C ALA A 127 1.65 -4.16 -24.87
N LEU A 128 1.61 -3.89 -23.58
CA LEU A 128 2.80 -3.68 -22.75
C LEU A 128 3.54 -5.01 -22.53
N ARG A 129 2.81 -6.07 -22.24
CA ARG A 129 3.33 -7.44 -22.10
C ARG A 129 4.08 -7.90 -23.34
N ALA A 130 3.55 -7.62 -24.53
CA ALA A 130 4.16 -8.04 -25.79
C ALA A 130 5.56 -7.41 -26.03
N LYS A 131 5.79 -6.20 -25.51
CA LYS A 131 7.05 -5.47 -25.69
C LYS A 131 8.09 -5.72 -24.61
N GLY A 132 7.68 -6.27 -23.46
CA GLY A 132 8.44 -6.21 -22.22
C GLY A 132 8.37 -4.81 -21.59
N HIS A 133 8.58 -4.73 -20.27
CA HIS A 133 8.40 -3.49 -19.53
C HIS A 133 9.09 -3.53 -18.18
N THR A 134 9.17 -2.37 -17.54
CA THR A 134 9.55 -2.24 -16.14
C THR A 134 8.33 -1.94 -15.29
N LEU A 135 8.41 -2.26 -14.00
CA LEU A 135 7.40 -1.90 -13.00
C LEU A 135 8.08 -1.53 -11.69
N HIS A 136 7.71 -0.38 -11.14
CA HIS A 136 8.09 0.03 -9.80
C HIS A 136 6.97 0.85 -9.17
N GLY A 137 6.55 0.50 -7.98
CA GLY A 137 5.49 1.22 -7.27
C GLY A 137 5.24 0.70 -5.87
N ILE A 138 4.24 1.27 -5.23
CA ILE A 138 3.79 0.88 -3.89
C ILE A 138 2.33 0.45 -3.95
N GLN A 139 2.05 -0.69 -3.33
CA GLN A 139 0.70 -1.13 -2.99
C GLN A 139 0.51 -0.98 -1.49
N SER A 140 -0.48 -0.18 -1.09
CA SER A 140 -0.82 0.00 0.32
C SER A 140 -2.27 -0.41 0.57
N TRP A 141 -2.56 -0.86 1.79
CA TRP A 141 -3.94 -1.01 2.24
C TRP A 141 -4.19 -0.11 3.45
N VAL A 142 -5.30 0.59 3.38
CA VAL A 142 -5.81 1.49 4.40
C VAL A 142 -7.03 0.81 5.01
N ALA A 143 -6.95 0.41 6.28
CA ALA A 143 -8.06 -0.20 6.98
C ALA A 143 -9.18 0.83 7.20
N LEU A 144 -10.43 0.39 7.09
CA LEU A 144 -11.57 1.25 7.35
C LEU A 144 -11.86 1.36 8.86
N PRO A 145 -12.34 2.52 9.35
CA PRO A 145 -12.92 2.62 10.68
C PRO A 145 -14.09 1.65 10.85
N VAL A 146 -14.34 1.17 12.08
CA VAL A 146 -15.42 0.21 12.38
C VAL A 146 -16.77 0.67 11.82
N SER A 147 -17.07 1.97 11.93
CA SER A 147 -18.31 2.58 11.43
C SER A 147 -18.46 2.54 9.91
N HIS A 148 -17.39 2.21 9.17
CA HIS A 148 -17.37 2.23 7.70
C HIS A 148 -16.96 0.88 7.08
N GLU A 149 -16.77 -0.16 7.88
CA GLU A 149 -16.42 -1.50 7.37
C GLU A 149 -17.49 -2.08 6.42
N ASP A 150 -18.76 -1.69 6.58
CA ASP A 150 -19.88 -2.11 5.74
C ASP A 150 -20.27 -1.08 4.66
N THR A 151 -19.47 -0.05 4.47
CA THR A 151 -19.77 0.93 3.41
C THR A 151 -19.88 0.26 2.03
N ALA A 152 -20.62 0.88 1.11
CA ALA A 152 -20.66 0.38 -0.26
C ALA A 152 -19.26 0.42 -0.88
N PRO A 153 -18.86 -0.62 -1.66
CA PRO A 153 -17.60 -0.58 -2.37
C PRO A 153 -17.61 0.55 -3.40
N SER A 154 -16.42 1.12 -3.64
CA SER A 154 -16.26 2.20 -4.62
C SER A 154 -14.84 2.24 -5.17
N PHE A 155 -14.69 2.83 -6.36
CA PHE A 155 -13.41 3.04 -6.99
C PHE A 155 -13.24 4.50 -7.38
N GLN A 156 -12.04 5.04 -7.18
CA GLN A 156 -11.64 6.39 -7.58
C GLN A 156 -10.30 6.31 -8.32
N HIS A 157 -10.24 6.94 -9.49
CA HIS A 157 -9.00 7.17 -10.21
C HIS A 157 -8.69 8.66 -10.19
N HIS A 158 -7.49 9.00 -9.76
CA HIS A 158 -7.01 10.38 -9.75
C HIS A 158 -5.75 10.48 -10.60
N PRO A 159 -5.85 11.09 -11.81
CA PRO A 159 -4.67 11.40 -12.61
C PRO A 159 -3.70 12.29 -11.82
N ARG A 160 -2.41 12.09 -12.03
CA ARG A 160 -1.33 12.79 -11.29
C ARG A 160 -1.50 14.31 -11.22
N LEU A 161 -2.07 14.91 -12.26
CA LEU A 161 -2.25 16.38 -12.35
C LEU A 161 -3.39 16.89 -11.47
N THR A 162 -4.28 16.01 -10.98
CA THR A 162 -5.37 16.38 -10.08
C THR A 162 -4.96 16.32 -8.61
N LEU A 163 -3.80 15.71 -8.33
CA LEU A 163 -3.27 15.57 -6.98
C LEU A 163 -2.40 16.78 -6.61
N PRO A 164 -2.55 17.34 -5.41
CA PRO A 164 -1.77 18.49 -4.97
C PRO A 164 -0.26 18.19 -4.99
N MET A 165 0.51 19.12 -5.57
CA MET A 165 1.96 19.13 -5.52
C MET A 165 2.40 20.19 -4.52
N ILE A 166 3.12 19.76 -3.48
CA ILE A 166 3.67 20.61 -2.43
C ILE A 166 5.16 20.74 -2.70
N GLU A 167 5.62 21.96 -2.96
CA GLU A 167 7.02 22.24 -3.23
C GLU A 167 7.68 22.90 -2.02
N ARG A 168 8.89 22.47 -1.69
CA ARG A 168 9.79 23.04 -0.69
C ARG A 168 11.21 23.02 -1.25
N PRO A 169 12.16 23.76 -0.71
CA PRO A 169 13.55 23.73 -1.17
C PRO A 169 14.10 22.31 -1.28
N GLY A 170 14.38 21.86 -2.50
CA GLY A 170 14.85 20.50 -2.79
C GLY A 170 13.83 19.37 -2.64
N LEU A 171 12.53 19.65 -2.43
CA LEU A 171 11.47 18.66 -2.26
C LEU A 171 10.32 18.90 -3.24
N GLN A 172 9.87 17.84 -3.88
CA GLN A 172 8.60 17.75 -4.58
C GLN A 172 7.76 16.65 -3.92
N MET A 173 6.64 17.02 -3.33
CA MET A 173 5.80 16.14 -2.55
C MET A 173 4.40 16.09 -3.16
N ARG A 174 3.99 14.93 -3.68
CA ARG A 174 2.64 14.69 -4.19
C ARG A 174 1.76 14.15 -3.08
N LEU A 175 0.69 14.87 -2.74
CA LEU A 175 -0.28 14.42 -1.74
C LEU A 175 -1.26 13.43 -2.37
N ILE A 176 -1.02 12.15 -2.11
CA ILE A 176 -1.79 11.02 -2.62
C ILE A 176 -3.16 10.96 -1.96
N ALA A 177 -3.21 11.05 -0.62
CA ALA A 177 -4.47 11.00 0.14
C ALA A 177 -4.37 11.79 1.45
N GLY A 178 -5.53 12.26 1.93
CA GLY A 178 -5.67 12.95 3.19
C GLY A 178 -5.17 14.40 3.15
N ARG A 179 -4.59 14.87 4.28
CA ARG A 179 -4.16 16.26 4.47
C ARG A 179 -2.73 16.32 4.96
N ALA A 180 -1.94 17.25 4.41
CA ALA A 180 -0.59 17.54 4.90
C ALA A 180 -0.14 18.93 4.46
N TYR A 181 0.62 19.62 5.28
CA TYR A 181 1.24 20.92 5.01
C TYR A 181 0.27 21.99 4.44
N GLY A 182 -0.98 21.96 4.92
CA GLY A 182 -2.03 22.89 4.49
C GLY A 182 -2.72 22.54 3.17
N ALA A 183 -2.36 21.41 2.54
CA ALA A 183 -3.02 20.91 1.35
C ALA A 183 -3.98 19.75 1.69
N GLU A 184 -4.98 19.52 0.85
CA GLU A 184 -5.95 18.42 0.93
C GLU A 184 -6.03 17.70 -0.42
N SER A 185 -5.92 16.36 -0.39
CA SER A 185 -6.09 15.50 -1.56
C SER A 185 -7.57 15.36 -1.93
N PRO A 186 -7.92 15.28 -3.22
CA PRO A 186 -9.30 15.00 -3.64
C PRO A 186 -9.74 13.54 -3.38
N VAL A 187 -8.83 12.66 -2.99
CA VAL A 187 -9.13 11.25 -2.68
C VAL A 187 -10.01 11.17 -1.43
N LYS A 188 -11.15 10.53 -1.55
CA LYS A 188 -12.12 10.38 -0.47
C LYS A 188 -11.67 9.32 0.52
N THR A 189 -11.34 9.72 1.75
CA THR A 189 -10.91 8.84 2.84
C THR A 189 -11.94 8.78 3.95
N PHE A 190 -11.88 7.75 4.81
CA PHE A 190 -12.82 7.55 5.93
C PHE A 190 -12.19 7.81 7.31
N SER A 191 -10.91 8.12 7.35
CA SER A 191 -10.16 8.47 8.58
C SER A 191 -9.18 9.60 8.28
N GLU A 192 -8.80 10.33 9.33
CA GLU A 192 -7.72 11.30 9.23
C GLU A 192 -6.41 10.59 8.89
N MET A 193 -5.75 11.07 7.84
CA MET A 193 -4.52 10.49 7.34
C MET A 193 -3.77 11.45 6.44
N PHE A 194 -2.51 11.11 6.18
CA PHE A 194 -1.74 11.67 5.07
C PHE A 194 -0.97 10.56 4.37
N TYR A 195 -0.82 10.70 3.06
CA TYR A 195 0.00 9.83 2.24
C TYR A 195 0.66 10.65 1.14
N LEU A 196 1.98 10.66 1.13
CA LEU A 196 2.78 11.48 0.20
C LEU A 196 3.83 10.63 -0.51
N GLY A 197 3.94 10.80 -1.82
CA GLY A 197 5.12 10.42 -2.57
C GLY A 197 6.07 11.62 -2.66
N VAL A 198 7.34 11.44 -2.32
CA VAL A 198 8.32 12.51 -2.22
C VAL A 198 9.54 12.21 -3.09
N GLU A 199 9.90 13.17 -3.94
CA GLU A 199 11.19 13.25 -4.62
C GLU A 199 12.02 14.33 -3.92
N ALA A 200 13.19 13.95 -3.43
CA ALA A 200 14.03 14.80 -2.61
C ALA A 200 15.44 14.89 -3.20
N GLN A 201 15.95 16.13 -3.31
CA GLN A 201 17.31 16.42 -3.75
C GLN A 201 18.27 16.34 -2.56
N LYS A 202 19.55 16.16 -2.86
CA LYS A 202 20.61 16.23 -1.85
C LYS A 202 20.51 17.53 -1.03
N ASP A 203 20.82 17.43 0.25
CA ASP A 203 20.80 18.49 1.26
C ASP A 203 19.40 19.03 1.62
N ALA A 204 18.34 18.50 1.00
CA ALA A 204 16.97 18.82 1.37
C ALA A 204 16.68 18.37 2.81
N ARG A 205 15.82 19.12 3.50
CA ARG A 205 15.36 18.81 4.86
C ARG A 205 13.89 18.47 4.82
N ILE A 206 13.52 17.34 5.41
CA ILE A 206 12.14 16.85 5.46
C ILE A 206 11.62 17.09 6.89
N ALA A 207 10.58 17.91 7.00
CA ALA A 207 9.80 18.02 8.23
C ALA A 207 8.59 17.08 8.12
N LEU A 208 8.29 16.31 9.16
CA LEU A 208 7.10 15.46 9.19
C LEU A 208 5.84 16.31 9.40
N PRO A 209 4.66 15.92 8.81
CA PRO A 209 3.38 16.55 9.15
C PRO A 209 3.14 16.43 10.66
N SER A 210 3.00 17.59 11.36
CA SER A 210 2.91 17.64 12.83
C SER A 210 1.52 17.41 13.38
N ASP A 211 0.50 17.53 12.54
CA ASP A 211 -0.93 17.44 12.85
C ASP A 211 -1.49 16.02 12.86
N HIS A 212 -0.61 15.01 12.72
CA HIS A 212 -1.00 13.61 12.73
C HIS A 212 -0.37 12.83 13.89
N GLU A 213 -1.15 11.94 14.49
CA GLU A 213 -0.75 11.17 15.66
C GLU A 213 0.35 10.17 15.34
N GLU A 214 0.15 9.33 14.34
CA GLU A 214 1.12 8.32 13.89
C GLU A 214 1.74 8.74 12.56
N ARG A 215 3.06 8.61 12.47
CA ARG A 215 3.83 9.07 11.30
C ARG A 215 4.94 8.12 10.99
N ALA A 216 5.14 7.84 9.70
CA ALA A 216 6.22 7.00 9.22
C ALA A 216 6.82 7.54 7.92
N LEU A 217 8.06 7.13 7.66
CA LEU A 217 8.83 7.37 6.45
C LEU A 217 9.31 6.03 5.90
N TYR A 218 8.99 5.72 4.64
CA TYR A 218 9.55 4.60 3.90
C TYR A 218 10.53 5.11 2.84
N LEU A 219 11.81 4.74 2.96
CA LEU A 219 12.81 5.11 1.96
C LEU A 219 12.82 4.08 0.82
N VAL A 220 12.38 4.50 -0.36
CA VAL A 220 12.32 3.67 -1.58
C VAL A 220 13.70 3.57 -2.24
N SER A 221 14.38 4.72 -2.43
CA SER A 221 15.71 4.79 -3.05
C SER A 221 16.49 6.01 -2.58
N GLY A 222 17.79 6.01 -2.80
CA GLY A 222 18.69 7.07 -2.38
C GLY A 222 19.22 6.87 -0.97
N SER A 223 19.54 7.95 -0.27
CA SER A 223 20.08 7.93 1.09
C SER A 223 19.69 9.19 1.85
N LEU A 224 19.38 9.02 3.12
CA LEU A 224 19.10 10.12 4.06
C LEU A 224 19.62 9.80 5.46
N SER A 225 19.68 10.79 6.31
CA SER A 225 19.96 10.59 7.73
C SER A 225 18.80 11.10 8.59
N VAL A 226 18.56 10.41 9.70
CA VAL A 226 17.61 10.80 10.75
C VAL A 226 18.40 11.02 12.02
N ASN A 227 18.42 12.25 12.53
CA ASN A 227 19.26 12.67 13.68
C ASN A 227 20.74 12.30 13.51
N GLY A 228 21.26 12.37 12.28
CA GLY A 228 22.65 12.03 11.95
C GLY A 228 22.90 10.54 11.69
N ILE A 229 21.93 9.65 11.89
CA ILE A 229 22.05 8.21 11.64
C ILE A 229 21.60 7.92 10.21
N ALA A 230 22.46 7.29 9.41
CA ALA A 230 22.18 6.98 8.01
C ALA A 230 21.07 5.92 7.87
N LEU A 231 20.13 6.17 6.95
CA LEU A 231 19.06 5.25 6.59
C LEU A 231 19.29 4.71 5.18
N ALA A 232 19.26 3.40 5.04
CA ALA A 232 19.32 2.71 3.75
C ALA A 232 17.91 2.49 3.15
N PRO A 233 17.79 2.33 1.82
CA PRO A 233 16.53 2.01 1.16
C PRO A 233 15.90 0.70 1.64
N GLY A 234 14.58 0.59 1.48
CA GLY A 234 13.81 -0.57 1.88
C GLY A 234 13.48 -0.64 3.37
N ARG A 235 13.56 0.47 4.07
CA ARG A 235 13.25 0.60 5.50
C ARG A 235 12.12 1.57 5.75
N LEU A 236 11.18 1.16 6.59
CA LEU A 236 10.12 1.99 7.15
C LEU A 236 10.54 2.40 8.57
N LEU A 237 10.66 3.69 8.81
CA LEU A 237 10.79 4.26 10.14
C LEU A 237 9.42 4.66 10.63
N VAL A 238 9.01 4.14 11.77
CA VAL A 238 7.84 4.64 12.51
C VAL A 238 8.35 5.55 13.60
N PHE A 239 7.85 6.78 13.62
CA PHE A 239 8.31 7.79 14.58
C PHE A 239 7.52 7.72 15.88
N ALA A 240 8.18 8.02 16.98
CA ALA A 240 7.53 8.19 18.27
C ALA A 240 6.48 9.31 18.20
N LYS A 241 5.43 9.21 19.01
CA LYS A 241 4.38 10.23 19.08
C LYS A 241 4.98 11.59 19.49
N GLY A 242 4.67 12.62 18.71
CA GLY A 242 5.17 13.97 18.95
C GLY A 242 6.64 14.21 18.55
N ALA A 243 7.34 13.19 18.02
CA ALA A 243 8.73 13.34 17.57
C ALA A 243 8.88 14.41 16.47
N ASP A 244 10.01 15.13 16.51
CA ASP A 244 10.41 16.11 15.48
C ASP A 244 11.86 15.83 15.03
N PRO A 245 12.08 14.71 14.32
CA PRO A 245 13.43 14.30 13.93
C PRO A 245 14.01 15.23 12.87
N LYS A 246 15.32 15.45 12.95
CA LYS A 246 16.08 16.11 11.89
C LYS A 246 16.35 15.14 10.75
N ILE A 247 15.57 15.23 9.67
CA ILE A 247 15.73 14.40 8.47
C ILE A 247 16.45 15.18 7.39
N VAL A 248 17.61 14.69 6.94
CA VAL A 248 18.44 15.33 5.91
C VAL A 248 18.75 14.34 4.81
N VAL A 249 18.51 14.74 3.57
CA VAL A 249 18.77 13.94 2.38
C VAL A 249 20.24 13.97 2.02
N SER A 250 20.90 12.81 1.97
CA SER A 250 22.35 12.69 1.67
C SER A 250 22.61 12.52 0.18
N GLU A 251 21.69 11.89 -0.54
CA GLU A 251 21.72 11.69 -2.00
C GLU A 251 20.29 11.85 -2.55
N PRO A 252 20.11 12.16 -3.84
CA PRO A 252 18.77 12.23 -4.44
C PRO A 252 17.95 11.00 -4.08
N SER A 253 16.78 11.21 -3.49
CA SER A 253 16.02 10.16 -2.82
C SER A 253 14.55 10.19 -3.21
N ARG A 254 13.96 8.98 -3.28
CA ARG A 254 12.52 8.77 -3.36
C ARG A 254 12.04 8.13 -2.07
N LEU A 255 10.96 8.66 -1.52
CA LEU A 255 10.40 8.13 -0.28
C LEU A 255 8.88 8.32 -0.21
N MET A 256 8.24 7.57 0.69
CA MET A 256 6.84 7.76 1.05
C MET A 256 6.76 8.28 2.48
N LEU A 257 5.91 9.27 2.71
CA LEU A 257 5.49 9.67 4.04
C LEU A 257 4.04 9.25 4.25
N LEU A 258 3.75 8.59 5.35
CA LEU A 258 2.42 8.06 5.65
C LEU A 258 2.12 8.09 7.14
N GLY A 259 0.83 8.17 7.44
CA GLY A 259 0.36 8.16 8.82
C GLY A 259 -1.06 8.67 8.96
N GLY A 260 -1.48 8.93 10.19
CA GLY A 260 -2.81 9.42 10.50
C GLY A 260 -3.26 9.08 11.91
N ALA A 261 -4.58 9.11 12.11
CA ALA A 261 -5.20 8.75 13.37
C ALA A 261 -5.09 7.24 13.64
N ASN A 262 -4.87 6.89 14.89
CA ASN A 262 -4.97 5.50 15.33
C ASN A 262 -6.46 5.09 15.33
N ILE A 263 -6.84 4.19 14.44
CA ILE A 263 -8.22 3.68 14.31
C ILE A 263 -8.49 2.42 15.12
N GLY A 264 -7.56 2.03 15.99
CA GLY A 264 -7.60 0.79 16.76
C GLY A 264 -7.15 -0.44 15.97
N PRO A 265 -6.99 -1.59 16.64
CA PRO A 265 -6.48 -2.81 16.03
C PRO A 265 -7.43 -3.37 14.97
N ARG A 266 -6.84 -3.99 13.94
CA ARG A 266 -7.56 -4.74 12.90
C ARG A 266 -6.96 -6.12 12.76
N LEU A 267 -7.83 -7.08 12.47
CA LEU A 267 -7.45 -8.41 12.03
C LEU A 267 -7.16 -8.36 10.53
N ILE A 268 -6.16 -9.10 10.12
CA ILE A 268 -5.85 -9.34 8.71
C ILE A 268 -5.71 -10.84 8.50
N TRP A 269 -6.47 -11.37 7.60
CA TRP A 269 -6.37 -12.74 7.13
C TRP A 269 -6.42 -12.74 5.60
N TRP A 270 -5.35 -13.21 4.96
CA TRP A 270 -5.18 -13.15 3.50
C TRP A 270 -5.43 -11.72 2.96
N ASN A 271 -6.52 -11.51 2.19
CA ASN A 271 -6.92 -10.22 1.62
C ASN A 271 -8.09 -9.55 2.36
N LEU A 272 -8.47 -10.10 3.51
CA LEU A 272 -9.61 -9.64 4.32
C LEU A 272 -9.10 -8.90 5.55
N VAL A 273 -9.67 -7.74 5.81
CA VAL A 273 -9.38 -6.92 7.00
C VAL A 273 -10.68 -6.65 7.72
N ALA A 274 -10.71 -6.78 9.04
CA ALA A 274 -11.89 -6.49 9.84
C ALA A 274 -11.54 -6.18 11.30
N SER A 275 -12.51 -5.59 12.01
CA SER A 275 -12.42 -5.33 13.45
C SER A 275 -12.72 -6.56 14.30
N SER A 276 -13.34 -7.62 13.73
CA SER A 276 -13.68 -8.85 14.44
C SER A 276 -13.42 -10.10 13.60
N SER A 277 -13.24 -11.23 14.30
CA SER A 277 -13.11 -12.55 13.69
C SER A 277 -14.35 -12.97 12.91
N ASP A 278 -15.55 -12.66 13.43
CA ASP A 278 -16.82 -13.03 12.79
C ASP A 278 -16.95 -12.42 11.39
N ARG A 279 -16.44 -11.18 11.21
CA ARG A 279 -16.42 -10.52 9.89
C ARG A 279 -15.43 -11.18 8.94
N ILE A 280 -14.27 -11.62 9.45
CA ILE A 280 -13.31 -12.40 8.64
C ILE A 280 -13.95 -13.71 8.20
N GLU A 281 -14.59 -14.45 9.12
CA GLU A 281 -15.25 -15.72 8.80
C GLU A 281 -16.43 -15.53 7.84
N ALA A 282 -17.21 -14.46 7.99
CA ALA A 282 -18.27 -14.11 7.03
C ALA A 282 -17.70 -13.83 5.64
N GLY A 283 -16.58 -13.09 5.54
CA GLY A 283 -15.89 -12.83 4.28
C GLY A 283 -15.36 -14.11 3.62
N LYS A 284 -14.73 -15.00 4.41
CA LYS A 284 -14.25 -16.32 3.95
C LYS A 284 -15.42 -17.16 3.40
N LYS A 285 -16.50 -17.24 4.18
CA LYS A 285 -17.71 -17.98 3.77
C LYS A 285 -18.28 -17.39 2.48
N GLY A 286 -18.43 -16.07 2.41
CA GLY A 286 -18.97 -15.39 1.23
C GLY A 286 -18.17 -15.67 -0.04
N TRP A 287 -16.83 -15.65 0.03
CA TRP A 287 -15.96 -15.98 -1.11
C TRP A 287 -16.08 -17.46 -1.51
N ARG A 288 -16.14 -18.37 -0.54
CA ARG A 288 -16.32 -19.82 -0.78
C ARG A 288 -17.65 -20.10 -1.45
N ASP A 289 -18.75 -19.50 -0.97
CA ASP A 289 -20.10 -19.65 -1.52
C ASP A 289 -20.19 -19.08 -2.94
N ALA A 290 -19.57 -17.92 -3.19
CA ALA A 290 -19.51 -17.32 -4.52
C ALA A 290 -18.80 -18.24 -5.53
N ALA A 291 -17.65 -18.81 -5.17
CA ALA A 291 -16.93 -19.76 -6.02
C ALA A 291 -17.76 -21.04 -6.27
N ALA A 292 -18.45 -21.58 -5.27
CA ALA A 292 -19.29 -22.76 -5.39
C ALA A 292 -20.52 -22.56 -6.31
N THR A 293 -21.01 -21.32 -6.42
CA THR A 293 -22.13 -20.94 -7.30
C THR A 293 -21.69 -20.38 -8.65
N GLY A 294 -20.38 -20.47 -9.00
CA GLY A 294 -19.84 -19.91 -10.24
C GLY A 294 -19.94 -18.38 -10.29
N PHE A 295 -19.83 -17.72 -9.12
CA PHE A 295 -19.92 -16.26 -8.97
C PHE A 295 -21.27 -15.68 -9.44
N ALA A 296 -22.36 -16.37 -9.11
CA ALA A 296 -23.72 -15.86 -9.29
C ALA A 296 -23.88 -14.46 -8.65
N PRO A 297 -24.86 -13.65 -9.08
CA PRO A 297 -25.05 -12.30 -8.55
C PRO A 297 -25.08 -12.24 -7.01
N GLY A 298 -24.21 -11.38 -6.44
CA GLY A 298 -24.00 -11.25 -5.00
C GLY A 298 -22.92 -10.21 -4.68
N VAL A 299 -22.41 -10.23 -3.45
CA VAL A 299 -21.34 -9.33 -3.02
C VAL A 299 -20.05 -9.61 -3.79
N PHE A 300 -19.71 -10.88 -3.98
CA PHE A 300 -18.51 -11.30 -4.69
C PHE A 300 -18.89 -11.89 -6.06
N THR A 301 -18.74 -11.09 -7.10
CA THR A 301 -18.84 -11.51 -8.50
C THR A 301 -17.51 -11.26 -9.17
N LEU A 302 -17.23 -11.95 -10.29
CA LEU A 302 -15.99 -11.68 -11.01
C LEU A 302 -16.08 -10.34 -11.78
N PRO A 303 -14.97 -9.63 -11.94
CA PRO A 303 -14.91 -8.49 -12.86
C PRO A 303 -15.30 -8.89 -14.28
N PRO A 304 -15.92 -8.01 -15.08
CA PRO A 304 -16.29 -8.31 -16.45
C PRO A 304 -15.11 -8.83 -17.29
N GLY A 305 -15.32 -9.97 -17.96
CA GLY A 305 -14.30 -10.62 -18.79
C GLY A 305 -13.27 -11.46 -18.06
N GLU A 306 -13.33 -11.55 -16.73
CA GLU A 306 -12.53 -12.50 -15.96
C GLU A 306 -13.27 -13.84 -15.82
N THR A 307 -12.53 -14.95 -15.92
CA THR A 307 -13.06 -16.33 -15.87
C THR A 307 -12.38 -17.20 -14.83
N GLU A 308 -11.36 -16.68 -14.16
CA GLU A 308 -10.58 -17.36 -13.13
C GLU A 308 -10.61 -16.56 -11.82
N HIS A 309 -10.15 -17.17 -10.73
CA HIS A 309 -10.05 -16.52 -9.43
C HIS A 309 -8.91 -17.11 -8.59
N ILE A 310 -8.54 -16.43 -7.52
CA ILE A 310 -7.63 -16.97 -6.50
C ILE A 310 -8.49 -17.67 -5.44
N PRO A 311 -8.33 -19.01 -5.22
CA PRO A 311 -9.05 -19.71 -4.16
C PRO A 311 -8.61 -19.22 -2.78
N LEU A 312 -9.46 -19.46 -1.76
CA LEU A 312 -9.04 -19.25 -0.37
C LEU A 312 -7.78 -20.07 -0.07
N PRO A 313 -6.83 -19.50 0.68
CA PRO A 313 -5.72 -20.28 1.21
C PRO A 313 -6.25 -21.45 2.07
N PRO A 314 -5.54 -22.59 2.13
CA PRO A 314 -5.84 -23.64 3.09
C PRO A 314 -5.76 -23.10 4.52
N GLU A 315 -6.60 -23.63 5.41
CA GLU A 315 -6.63 -23.29 6.84
C GLU A 315 -5.44 -23.86 7.59
#